data_c9437241cab5cc5b815f863405660db1
#
_entry.id   c9437241cab5cc5b815f863405660db1
#
_cell.length_a   1.000
_cell.length_b   1.000
_cell.length_c   1.000
_cell.angle_alpha   90.00
_cell.angle_beta   90.00
_cell.angle_gamma   90.00
#
_symmetry.space_group_name_H-M   'P 1'
#
loop_
_entity.id
_entity.type
_entity.pdbx_description
1 polymer ?
#
loop_
_entity_poly.entity_id
_entity_poly.type
_entity_poly.pdbx_seq_one_letter_code
_entity_poly.pdbx_strand_id
1 'polypeptide(L)'
;CFDMHQSEKLSVFIDDARVPHADVIGEVNGGWRVANTTLMVERTSIGGNAVVAPSAALPGTVAAHLDRPAGSFEGEPGALGGGMVGPGRVRELIELAGELGRLDDPAVRQDLMRLRSLVSITDWHVQRMKAGDATTGGEGNLAKLRNSDITRLARDLGCRILGAHATLTGPSSVSAGAVQELTLFSPAPSIYGGSDQVQRNIIGERVLGLAKEPGPPKETPFRALLANTTPAIT
;
A
#
# COMPACT_ATOMS: atom_id res chain seq x y z
N CYS A 1 -15.15 -5.09 -11.34
CA CYS A 1 -15.12 -5.20 -9.89
C CYS A 1 -13.92 -6.10 -9.57
N PHE A 2 -12.81 -5.52 -9.10
CA PHE A 2 -11.73 -6.35 -8.58
C PHE A 2 -12.19 -6.84 -7.21
N ASP A 3 -12.43 -8.13 -7.11
CA ASP A 3 -12.55 -8.78 -5.83
C ASP A 3 -11.17 -8.74 -5.18
N MET A 4 -10.94 -7.70 -4.38
CA MET A 4 -9.76 -7.63 -3.54
C MET A 4 -10.01 -8.59 -2.38
N HIS A 5 -9.91 -9.87 -2.66
CA HIS A 5 -9.91 -10.92 -1.67
C HIS A 5 -8.90 -10.53 -0.58
N GLN A 6 -9.36 -10.24 0.64
CA GLN A 6 -8.60 -9.72 1.76
C GLN A 6 -8.36 -8.19 1.80
N SER A 7 -9.09 -7.38 1.04
CA SER A 7 -9.06 -5.95 1.28
C SER A 7 -9.90 -5.64 2.51
N GLU A 8 -9.29 -5.07 3.54
CA GLU A 8 -9.96 -4.50 4.71
C GLU A 8 -10.76 -3.23 4.37
N LYS A 9 -10.98 -2.97 3.08
CA LYS A 9 -11.73 -1.81 2.62
C LYS A 9 -13.20 -2.13 2.56
N LEU A 10 -13.88 -1.70 3.59
CA LEU A 10 -15.32 -1.85 3.75
C LEU A 10 -16.00 -0.49 3.55
N SER A 11 -17.19 -0.51 2.98
CA SER A 11 -18.10 0.62 3.09
C SER A 11 -18.85 0.49 4.40
N VAL A 12 -18.70 1.47 5.27
CA VAL A 12 -19.42 1.54 6.54
C VAL A 12 -20.56 2.51 6.38
N PHE A 13 -21.79 2.03 6.58
CA PHE A 13 -22.98 2.86 6.62
C PHE A 13 -23.26 3.20 8.07
N ILE A 14 -23.28 4.51 8.39
CA ILE A 14 -23.53 5.01 9.73
C ILE A 14 -24.85 5.78 9.65
N ASP A 15 -25.89 5.24 10.29
CA ASP A 15 -27.21 5.82 10.34
C ASP A 15 -27.60 6.06 11.80
N ASP A 16 -27.94 7.30 12.13
CA ASP A 16 -28.38 7.79 13.45
C ASP A 16 -27.51 7.36 14.66
N ALA A 17 -26.23 7.10 14.42
CA ALA A 17 -25.29 6.72 15.47
C ALA A 17 -24.97 7.93 16.36
N ARG A 18 -25.12 7.75 17.68
CA ARG A 18 -24.87 8.78 18.69
C ARG A 18 -23.54 8.51 19.37
N VAL A 19 -22.68 9.52 19.42
CA VAL A 19 -21.39 9.49 20.11
C VAL A 19 -21.43 10.48 21.26
N PRO A 20 -20.99 10.11 22.47
CA PRO A 20 -20.86 11.04 23.58
C PRO A 20 -19.95 12.21 23.23
N HIS A 21 -20.29 13.41 23.71
CA HIS A 21 -19.46 14.60 23.42
C HIS A 21 -18.03 14.46 23.95
N ALA A 22 -17.82 13.70 25.01
CA ALA A 22 -16.50 13.42 25.56
C ALA A 22 -15.57 12.64 24.60
N ASP A 23 -16.14 11.95 23.62
CA ASP A 23 -15.39 11.17 22.63
C ASP A 23 -15.06 11.98 21.35
N VAL A 24 -15.45 13.27 21.31
CA VAL A 24 -15.11 14.17 20.20
C VAL A 24 -13.64 14.54 20.27
N ILE A 25 -12.90 14.22 19.23
CA ILE A 25 -11.48 14.56 19.12
C ILE A 25 -11.31 15.94 18.49
N GLY A 26 -10.71 16.86 19.25
CA GLY A 26 -10.47 18.24 18.83
C GLY A 26 -11.69 19.14 19.03
N GLU A 27 -11.66 20.32 18.44
CA GLU A 27 -12.73 21.31 18.54
C GLU A 27 -13.89 21.00 17.59
N VAL A 28 -15.10 21.29 18.00
CA VAL A 28 -16.27 21.20 17.11
C VAL A 28 -16.03 22.07 15.86
N ASN A 29 -16.32 21.52 14.70
CA ASN A 29 -15.99 22.07 13.36
C ASN A 29 -14.50 22.14 13.02
N GLY A 30 -13.59 21.64 13.88
CA GLY A 30 -12.14 21.53 13.64
C GLY A 30 -11.70 20.21 13.01
N GLY A 31 -12.59 19.32 12.62
CA GLY A 31 -12.32 17.95 12.18
C GLY A 31 -11.33 17.81 11.02
N TRP A 32 -11.28 18.79 10.11
CA TRP A 32 -10.34 18.77 8.99
C TRP A 32 -8.86 18.80 9.45
N ARG A 33 -8.56 19.54 10.52
CA ARG A 33 -7.22 19.56 11.12
C ARG A 33 -6.87 18.20 11.70
N VAL A 34 -7.80 17.57 12.41
CA VAL A 34 -7.63 16.21 12.97
C VAL A 34 -7.42 15.19 11.84
N ALA A 35 -8.27 15.21 10.81
CA ALA A 35 -8.14 14.31 9.66
C ALA A 35 -6.78 14.46 8.95
N ASN A 36 -6.29 15.67 8.73
CA ASN A 36 -4.99 15.90 8.12
C ASN A 36 -3.84 15.34 8.96
N THR A 37 -3.91 15.46 10.28
CA THR A 37 -2.91 14.88 11.19
C THR A 37 -2.92 13.35 11.09
N THR A 38 -4.11 12.73 11.12
CA THR A 38 -4.27 11.29 10.97
C THR A 38 -3.68 10.79 9.64
N LEU A 39 -4.00 11.46 8.53
CA LEU A 39 -3.46 11.13 7.20
C LEU A 39 -1.95 11.31 7.10
N MET A 40 -1.39 12.28 7.82
CA MET A 40 0.06 12.47 7.89
C MET A 40 0.74 11.33 8.65
N VAL A 41 0.20 10.92 9.79
CA VAL A 41 0.70 9.81 10.59
C VAL A 41 0.59 8.50 9.83
N GLU A 42 -0.53 8.25 9.16
CA GLU A 42 -0.73 7.06 8.31
C GLU A 42 0.37 6.95 7.23
N ARG A 43 0.68 8.04 6.53
CA ARG A 43 1.73 8.05 5.48
C ARG A 43 3.11 7.71 6.04
N THR A 44 3.43 8.18 7.24
CA THR A 44 4.71 7.87 7.89
C THR A 44 4.75 6.43 8.43
N SER A 45 3.60 5.88 8.83
CA SER A 45 3.48 4.49 9.31
C SER A 45 3.55 3.49 8.16
N ILE A 46 2.94 3.80 7.01
CA ILE A 46 2.98 2.93 5.80
C ILE A 46 4.42 2.82 5.26
N GLY A 47 5.25 3.83 5.46
CA GLY A 47 6.69 3.78 5.14
C GLY A 47 7.57 3.11 6.22
N GLY A 48 7.03 2.83 7.40
CA GLY A 48 7.68 2.07 8.46
C GLY A 48 7.13 0.65 8.52
N ASN A 49 7.87 -0.24 9.17
CA ASN A 49 7.43 -1.63 9.40
C ASN A 49 6.09 -1.67 10.15
N ALA A 50 5.00 -1.42 9.46
CA ALA A 50 3.70 -1.83 9.96
C ALA A 50 3.76 -3.36 10.02
N VAL A 51 3.70 -3.89 11.21
CA VAL A 51 3.45 -5.33 11.41
C VAL A 51 2.12 -5.59 10.72
N VAL A 52 2.18 -6.17 9.54
CA VAL A 52 0.98 -6.62 8.86
C VAL A 52 0.48 -7.78 9.70
N ALA A 53 -0.63 -7.59 10.37
CA ALA A 53 -1.31 -8.70 11.01
C ALA A 53 -1.50 -9.83 9.97
N PRO A 54 -1.22 -11.08 10.31
CA PRO A 54 -1.41 -12.18 9.38
C PRO A 54 -2.87 -12.21 8.94
N SER A 55 -3.10 -11.97 7.66
CA SER A 55 -4.44 -11.87 7.09
C SER A 55 -4.95 -13.20 6.57
N ALA A 56 -4.70 -14.26 7.23
CA ALA A 56 -5.20 -15.56 6.81
C ALA A 56 -6.46 -15.96 7.58
N ALA A 57 -7.46 -15.10 7.62
CA ALA A 57 -8.80 -15.58 7.91
C ALA A 57 -9.34 -16.27 6.66
N LEU A 58 -9.12 -17.55 6.52
CA LEU A 58 -9.86 -18.35 5.56
C LEU A 58 -11.36 -18.20 5.86
N PRO A 59 -12.24 -18.18 4.84
CA PRO A 59 -13.67 -18.12 5.07
C PRO A 59 -14.10 -19.20 6.09
N GLY A 60 -14.75 -18.79 7.18
CA GLY A 60 -15.16 -19.69 8.26
C GLY A 60 -14.17 -19.86 9.42
N THR A 61 -12.96 -19.30 9.36
CA THR A 61 -11.95 -19.42 10.45
C THR A 61 -11.93 -18.26 11.43
N VAL A 62 -12.66 -17.18 11.15
CA VAL A 62 -12.73 -16.00 12.04
C VAL A 62 -13.14 -16.40 13.47
N ALA A 63 -14.11 -17.31 13.60
CA ALA A 63 -14.55 -17.79 14.91
C ALA A 63 -13.44 -18.51 15.69
N ALA A 64 -12.58 -19.26 15.02
CA ALA A 64 -11.44 -19.94 15.64
C ALA A 64 -10.32 -18.99 16.09
N HIS A 65 -10.32 -17.77 15.59
CA HIS A 65 -9.33 -16.75 15.95
C HIS A 65 -9.79 -15.79 17.04
N LEU A 66 -11.09 -15.72 17.32
CA LEU A 66 -11.65 -14.77 18.30
C LEU A 66 -11.15 -15.00 19.72
N ASP A 67 -10.84 -16.24 20.08
CA ASP A 67 -10.35 -16.62 21.41
C ASP A 67 -8.81 -16.55 21.54
N ARG A 68 -8.12 -16.19 20.47
CA ARG A 68 -6.65 -16.09 20.46
C ARG A 68 -6.20 -14.67 20.76
N PRO A 69 -5.27 -14.45 21.70
CA PRO A 69 -4.65 -13.14 21.90
C PRO A 69 -3.98 -12.65 20.62
N ALA A 70 -4.10 -11.34 20.31
CA ALA A 70 -3.50 -10.75 19.10
C ALA A 70 -1.99 -11.02 19.00
N GLY A 71 -1.24 -10.97 20.11
CA GLY A 71 0.19 -11.28 20.13
C GLY A 71 0.55 -12.73 19.82
N SER A 72 -0.42 -13.67 19.84
CA SER A 72 -0.14 -15.08 19.49
C SER A 72 0.05 -15.27 17.98
N PHE A 73 -0.23 -14.25 17.17
CA PHE A 73 -0.02 -14.26 15.72
C PHE A 73 1.33 -13.64 15.33
N GLU A 74 2.08 -13.10 16.30
CA GLU A 74 3.42 -12.58 16.03
C GLU A 74 4.36 -13.72 15.66
N GLY A 75 5.03 -13.59 14.51
CA GLY A 75 6.00 -14.57 14.03
C GLY A 75 5.43 -15.80 13.33
N GLU A 76 4.11 -15.97 13.24
CA GLU A 76 3.58 -16.96 12.30
C GLU A 76 3.95 -16.49 10.86
N PRO A 77 4.57 -17.36 10.04
CA PRO A 77 4.77 -17.03 8.64
C PRO A 77 3.38 -16.86 8.02
N GLY A 78 2.95 -15.60 7.94
CA GLY A 78 1.75 -15.28 7.18
C GLY A 78 1.95 -15.86 5.80
N ALA A 79 0.93 -16.55 5.28
CA ALA A 79 0.82 -16.70 3.85
C ALA A 79 1.19 -15.34 3.25
N LEU A 80 1.83 -15.31 2.10
CA LEU A 80 2.39 -14.13 1.41
C LEU A 80 1.37 -12.98 1.24
N GLY A 81 0.56 -12.76 2.26
CA GLY A 81 -0.51 -11.78 2.34
C GLY A 81 0.07 -10.38 2.17
N GLY A 82 -0.67 -9.56 1.50
CA GLY A 82 -0.60 -8.15 1.12
C GLY A 82 0.31 -7.15 1.84
N GLY A 83 1.47 -7.58 2.33
CA GLY A 83 2.46 -6.73 2.95
C GLY A 83 3.37 -6.03 1.95
N MET A 84 4.11 -5.03 2.42
CA MET A 84 5.15 -4.39 1.63
C MET A 84 6.17 -5.42 1.13
N VAL A 85 6.55 -5.29 -0.15
CA VAL A 85 7.59 -6.13 -0.74
C VAL A 85 8.95 -5.68 -0.20
N GLY A 86 9.45 -6.42 0.78
CA GLY A 86 10.75 -6.19 1.41
C GLY A 86 11.83 -7.21 0.99
N PRO A 87 13.00 -7.18 1.66
CA PRO A 87 14.12 -8.09 1.35
C PRO A 87 13.76 -9.59 1.41
N GLY A 88 12.83 -9.98 2.30
CA GLY A 88 12.34 -11.34 2.39
C GLY A 88 11.65 -11.79 1.11
N ARG A 89 10.76 -10.97 0.58
CA ARG A 89 10.05 -11.24 -0.68
C ARG A 89 11.01 -11.37 -1.87
N VAL A 90 12.02 -10.53 -1.93
CA VAL A 90 13.06 -10.63 -2.98
C VAL A 90 13.75 -11.99 -2.91
N ARG A 91 14.09 -12.46 -1.70
CA ARG A 91 14.73 -13.76 -1.49
C ARG A 91 13.81 -14.89 -1.94
N GLU A 92 12.56 -14.89 -1.53
CA GLU A 92 11.56 -15.88 -1.93
C GLU A 92 11.41 -15.96 -3.46
N LEU A 93 11.38 -14.83 -4.16
CA LEU A 93 11.30 -14.81 -5.62
C LEU A 93 12.59 -15.35 -6.28
N ILE A 94 13.76 -15.13 -5.68
CA ILE A 94 15.03 -15.70 -6.15
C ILE A 94 15.03 -17.22 -5.97
N GLU A 95 14.62 -17.71 -4.81
CA GLU A 95 14.50 -19.14 -4.50
C GLU A 95 13.50 -19.80 -5.45
N LEU A 96 12.33 -19.23 -5.62
CA LEU A 96 11.31 -19.71 -6.55
C LEU A 96 11.83 -19.77 -8.01
N ALA A 97 12.57 -18.75 -8.44
CA ALA A 97 13.17 -18.74 -9.77
C ALA A 97 14.22 -19.84 -9.92
N GLY A 98 14.97 -20.15 -8.85
CA GLY A 98 15.91 -21.27 -8.80
C GLY A 98 15.22 -22.61 -8.92
N GLU A 99 14.20 -22.86 -8.10
CA GLU A 99 13.41 -24.10 -8.07
C GLU A 99 12.75 -24.41 -9.44
N LEU A 100 12.30 -23.36 -10.14
CA LEU A 100 11.66 -23.49 -11.45
C LEU A 100 12.62 -23.37 -12.65
N GLY A 101 13.94 -23.34 -12.40
CA GLY A 101 14.95 -23.25 -13.46
C GLY A 101 14.88 -21.97 -14.29
N ARG A 102 14.42 -20.85 -13.69
CA ARG A 102 14.25 -19.56 -14.37
C ARG A 102 15.43 -18.60 -14.19
N LEU A 103 16.46 -18.96 -13.41
CA LEU A 103 17.62 -18.09 -13.19
C LEU A 103 18.49 -17.91 -14.43
N ASP A 104 18.39 -18.79 -15.42
CA ASP A 104 19.10 -18.66 -16.69
C ASP A 104 18.41 -17.72 -17.68
N ASP A 105 17.13 -17.36 -17.43
CA ASP A 105 16.43 -16.37 -18.21
C ASP A 105 16.97 -14.95 -17.90
N PRO A 106 17.62 -14.28 -18.88
CA PRO A 106 18.20 -12.96 -18.65
C PRO A 106 17.18 -11.90 -18.25
N ALA A 107 15.94 -11.99 -18.71
CA ALA A 107 14.89 -11.05 -18.34
C ALA A 107 14.48 -11.22 -16.86
N VAL A 108 14.34 -12.46 -16.41
CA VAL A 108 14.07 -12.76 -15.00
C VAL A 108 15.20 -12.26 -14.11
N ARG A 109 16.47 -12.52 -14.50
CA ARG A 109 17.64 -12.05 -13.75
C ARG A 109 17.70 -10.53 -13.64
N GLN A 110 17.44 -9.82 -14.73
CA GLN A 110 17.43 -8.35 -14.72
C GLN A 110 16.33 -7.78 -13.82
N ASP A 111 15.13 -8.33 -13.90
CA ASP A 111 14.01 -7.88 -13.07
C ASP A 111 14.23 -8.23 -11.59
N LEU A 112 14.83 -9.38 -11.25
CA LEU A 112 15.26 -9.71 -9.87
C LEU A 112 16.26 -8.69 -9.33
N MET A 113 17.27 -8.32 -10.13
CA MET A 113 18.27 -7.32 -9.72
C MET A 113 17.64 -5.92 -9.59
N ARG A 114 16.76 -5.56 -10.51
CA ARG A 114 16.01 -4.31 -10.41
C ARG A 114 15.17 -4.25 -9.15
N LEU A 115 14.42 -5.32 -8.85
CA LEU A 115 13.60 -5.41 -7.65
C LEU A 115 14.45 -5.28 -6.39
N ARG A 116 15.57 -6.03 -6.31
CA ARG A 116 16.51 -5.95 -5.20
C ARG A 116 17.07 -4.54 -5.01
N SER A 117 17.47 -3.89 -6.10
CA SER A 117 17.99 -2.52 -6.04
C SER A 117 16.93 -1.53 -5.51
N LEU A 118 15.69 -1.62 -5.99
CA LEU A 118 14.60 -0.75 -5.55
C LEU A 118 14.28 -0.96 -4.06
N VAL A 119 14.27 -2.20 -3.59
CA VAL A 119 14.07 -2.51 -2.17
C VAL A 119 15.22 -1.96 -1.33
N SER A 120 16.48 -2.16 -1.73
CA SER A 120 17.63 -1.62 -1.01
C SER A 120 17.63 -0.08 -0.94
N ILE A 121 17.29 0.59 -2.04
CA ILE A 121 17.15 2.06 -2.07
C ILE A 121 16.04 2.52 -1.11
N THR A 122 14.95 1.76 -1.03
CA THR A 122 13.85 2.08 -0.09
C THR A 122 14.31 1.93 1.36
N ASP A 123 15.05 0.86 1.68
CA ASP A 123 15.59 0.67 3.02
C ASP A 123 16.54 1.80 3.42
N TRP A 124 17.43 2.23 2.54
CA TRP A 124 18.32 3.38 2.78
C TRP A 124 17.54 4.68 2.94
N HIS A 125 16.49 4.87 2.17
CA HIS A 125 15.62 6.03 2.30
C HIS A 125 14.93 6.06 3.68
N VAL A 126 14.43 4.92 4.15
CA VAL A 126 13.84 4.79 5.49
C VAL A 126 14.89 5.06 6.58
N GLN A 127 16.12 4.57 6.42
CA GLN A 127 17.21 4.87 7.36
C GLN A 127 17.54 6.37 7.42
N ARG A 128 17.60 7.06 6.28
CA ARG A 128 17.78 8.51 6.23
C ARG A 128 16.65 9.26 6.95
N MET A 129 15.40 8.85 6.72
CA MET A 129 14.26 9.44 7.42
C MET A 129 14.39 9.28 8.94
N LYS A 130 14.80 8.09 9.42
CA LYS A 130 15.00 7.81 10.84
C LYS A 130 16.18 8.59 11.44
N ALA A 131 17.23 8.85 10.67
CA ALA A 131 18.37 9.66 11.10
C ALA A 131 18.06 11.16 11.22
N GLY A 132 16.87 11.60 10.77
CA GLY A 132 16.49 13.01 10.80
C GLY A 132 17.02 13.83 9.62
N ASP A 133 17.65 13.19 8.63
CA ASP A 133 18.18 13.84 7.42
C ASP A 133 17.08 14.13 6.36
N ALA A 134 15.84 13.90 6.72
CA ALA A 134 14.69 14.18 5.88
C ALA A 134 14.36 15.68 5.92
N THR A 135 14.66 16.41 4.87
CA THR A 135 14.58 17.88 4.83
C THR A 135 13.58 18.43 3.84
N THR A 136 13.05 17.60 2.91
CA THR A 136 12.20 18.09 1.83
C THR A 136 10.71 18.05 2.17
N GLY A 137 10.31 17.24 3.17
CA GLY A 137 8.90 17.03 3.53
C GLY A 137 8.12 16.14 2.55
N GLY A 138 8.79 15.56 1.55
CA GLY A 138 8.21 14.67 0.55
C GLY A 138 8.60 13.20 0.71
N GLU A 139 9.36 12.87 1.74
CA GLU A 139 9.98 11.56 1.91
C GLU A 139 8.96 10.43 2.03
N GLY A 140 7.90 10.63 2.81
CA GLY A 140 6.80 9.68 2.94
C GLY A 140 6.05 9.47 1.62
N ASN A 141 5.91 10.53 0.82
CA ASN A 141 5.27 10.45 -0.50
C ASN A 141 6.13 9.65 -1.48
N LEU A 142 7.45 9.83 -1.46
CA LEU A 142 8.39 9.05 -2.26
C LEU A 142 8.39 7.58 -1.86
N ALA A 143 8.42 7.28 -0.55
CA ALA A 143 8.37 5.91 -0.04
C ALA A 143 7.08 5.21 -0.49
N LYS A 144 5.94 5.90 -0.42
CA LYS A 144 4.64 5.38 -0.88
C LYS A 144 4.63 5.07 -2.37
N LEU A 145 5.09 5.97 -3.22
CA LEU A 145 5.19 5.73 -4.67
C LEU A 145 6.12 4.56 -4.98
N ARG A 146 7.26 4.48 -4.28
CA ARG A 146 8.20 3.38 -4.44
C ARG A 146 7.59 2.04 -4.08
N ASN A 147 6.78 1.99 -3.02
CA ASN A 147 6.08 0.77 -2.64
C ASN A 147 5.12 0.30 -3.73
N SER A 148 4.39 1.21 -4.37
CA SER A 148 3.53 0.89 -5.53
C SER A 148 4.32 0.28 -6.69
N ASP A 149 5.48 0.88 -7.03
CA ASP A 149 6.34 0.41 -8.13
C ASP A 149 6.95 -0.95 -7.83
N ILE A 150 7.45 -1.15 -6.61
CA ILE A 150 8.05 -2.41 -6.13
C ILE A 150 7.02 -3.52 -6.16
N THR A 151 5.80 -3.27 -5.68
CA THR A 151 4.74 -4.28 -5.63
C THR A 151 4.32 -4.70 -7.05
N ARG A 152 4.18 -3.75 -7.97
CA ARG A 152 3.88 -4.06 -9.38
C ARG A 152 5.00 -4.88 -10.03
N LEU A 153 6.25 -4.49 -9.82
CA LEU A 153 7.40 -5.22 -10.35
C LEU A 153 7.48 -6.65 -9.78
N ALA A 154 7.26 -6.81 -8.48
CA ALA A 154 7.26 -8.12 -7.84
C ALA A 154 6.14 -9.03 -8.37
N ARG A 155 4.95 -8.47 -8.60
CA ARG A 155 3.83 -9.16 -9.26
C ARG A 155 4.22 -9.66 -10.65
N ASP A 156 4.68 -8.74 -11.51
CA ASP A 156 4.99 -9.06 -12.91
C ASP A 156 6.11 -10.08 -13.01
N LEU A 157 7.12 -9.93 -12.15
CA LEU A 157 8.22 -10.87 -12.04
C LEU A 157 7.76 -12.25 -11.52
N GLY A 158 6.97 -12.30 -10.46
CA GLY A 158 6.40 -13.53 -9.93
C GLY A 158 5.57 -14.28 -10.97
N CYS A 159 4.69 -13.58 -11.68
CA CYS A 159 3.92 -14.17 -12.77
C CYS A 159 4.82 -14.69 -13.90
N ARG A 160 5.90 -13.98 -14.26
CA ARG A 160 6.86 -14.42 -15.28
C ARG A 160 7.62 -15.67 -14.83
N ILE A 161 8.03 -15.74 -13.57
CA ILE A 161 8.71 -16.91 -13.00
C ILE A 161 7.78 -18.14 -13.06
N LEU A 162 6.53 -17.98 -12.63
CA LEU A 162 5.54 -19.07 -12.62
C LEU A 162 5.10 -19.49 -14.03
N GLY A 163 5.09 -18.58 -15.02
CA GLY A 163 4.54 -18.86 -16.35
C GLY A 163 3.08 -19.28 -16.26
N ALA A 164 2.72 -20.40 -16.89
CA ALA A 164 1.34 -20.92 -16.89
C ALA A 164 0.81 -21.24 -15.48
N HIS A 165 1.68 -21.58 -14.52
CA HIS A 165 1.28 -21.84 -13.14
C HIS A 165 0.72 -20.60 -12.43
N ALA A 166 0.97 -19.39 -12.93
CA ALA A 166 0.41 -18.16 -12.35
C ALA A 166 -1.13 -18.09 -12.43
N THR A 167 -1.75 -18.89 -13.28
CA THR A 167 -3.22 -18.96 -13.41
C THR A 167 -3.88 -19.96 -12.47
N LEU A 168 -3.09 -20.75 -11.75
CA LEU A 168 -3.59 -21.79 -10.85
C LEU A 168 -3.72 -21.24 -9.43
N THR A 169 -4.79 -21.62 -8.74
CA THR A 169 -5.04 -21.23 -7.35
C THR A 169 -5.26 -22.47 -6.47
N GLY A 170 -5.12 -22.29 -5.17
CA GLY A 170 -5.39 -23.33 -4.18
C GLY A 170 -4.14 -23.92 -3.54
N PRO A 171 -4.30 -24.81 -2.56
CA PRO A 171 -3.20 -25.32 -1.73
C PRO A 171 -2.13 -26.12 -2.50
N SER A 172 -2.50 -26.68 -3.68
CA SER A 172 -1.58 -27.40 -4.54
C SER A 172 -0.87 -26.52 -5.57
N SER A 173 -1.15 -25.21 -5.60
CA SER A 173 -0.44 -24.29 -6.46
C SER A 173 0.98 -24.03 -5.95
N VAL A 174 1.88 -23.66 -6.86
CA VAL A 174 3.27 -23.33 -6.50
C VAL A 174 3.30 -22.26 -5.40
N SER A 175 4.09 -22.48 -4.38
CA SER A 175 4.18 -21.63 -3.19
C SER A 175 2.81 -21.32 -2.55
N ALA A 176 1.91 -22.32 -2.56
CA ALA A 176 0.55 -22.21 -2.00
C ALA A 176 -0.27 -21.00 -2.52
N GLY A 177 0.02 -20.51 -3.71
CA GLY A 177 -0.70 -19.38 -4.31
C GLY A 177 -0.20 -18.00 -3.94
N ALA A 178 0.94 -17.90 -3.33
CA ALA A 178 1.50 -16.64 -2.84
C ALA A 178 1.70 -15.56 -3.89
N VAL A 179 2.13 -15.94 -5.10
CA VAL A 179 2.27 -14.99 -6.22
C VAL A 179 0.91 -14.53 -6.71
N GLN A 180 -0.08 -15.40 -6.71
CA GLN A 180 -1.45 -15.09 -7.10
C GLN A 180 -2.08 -14.09 -6.11
N GLU A 181 -1.88 -14.28 -4.81
CA GLU A 181 -2.32 -13.34 -3.79
C GLU A 181 -1.65 -11.98 -3.96
N LEU A 182 -0.32 -11.96 -4.15
CA LEU A 182 0.41 -10.73 -4.45
C LEU A 182 -0.14 -10.06 -5.71
N THR A 183 -0.51 -10.82 -6.72
CA THR A 183 -1.06 -10.32 -7.98
C THR A 183 -2.39 -9.61 -7.75
N LEU A 184 -3.31 -10.24 -7.02
CA LEU A 184 -4.60 -9.66 -6.68
C LEU A 184 -4.49 -8.43 -5.78
N PHE A 185 -3.53 -8.45 -4.84
CA PHE A 185 -3.28 -7.32 -3.94
C PHE A 185 -2.58 -6.15 -4.62
N SER A 186 -1.77 -6.38 -5.65
CA SER A 186 -0.84 -5.40 -6.23
C SER A 186 -1.44 -4.05 -6.66
N PRO A 187 -2.74 -3.91 -7.03
CA PRO A 187 -3.34 -2.61 -7.28
C PRO A 187 -3.54 -1.76 -6.03
N ALA A 188 -3.70 -2.38 -4.86
CA ALA A 188 -4.06 -1.70 -3.63
C ALA A 188 -3.04 -0.62 -3.19
N PRO A 189 -1.71 -0.85 -3.21
CA PRO A 189 -0.73 0.18 -2.89
C PRO A 189 -0.80 1.43 -3.78
N SER A 190 -1.30 1.32 -5.00
CA SER A 190 -1.48 2.47 -5.89
C SER A 190 -2.72 3.32 -5.55
N ILE A 191 -3.58 2.83 -4.65
CA ILE A 191 -4.87 3.43 -4.32
C ILE A 191 -4.89 3.94 -2.88
N TYR A 192 -4.59 3.09 -1.90
CA TYR A 192 -4.66 3.45 -0.50
C TYR A 192 -3.51 4.38 -0.06
N GLY A 193 -3.65 5.03 1.08
CA GLY A 193 -2.66 6.01 1.56
C GLY A 193 -2.49 7.21 0.62
N GLY A 194 -3.51 7.48 -0.19
CA GLY A 194 -3.51 8.45 -1.29
C GLY A 194 -3.00 7.83 -2.60
N SER A 195 -3.73 8.03 -3.70
CA SER A 195 -3.35 7.46 -5.00
C SER A 195 -1.98 7.94 -5.48
N ASP A 196 -1.37 7.18 -6.39
CA ASP A 196 -0.07 7.54 -6.96
C ASP A 196 -0.10 8.94 -7.59
N GLN A 197 -1.23 9.35 -8.17
CA GLN A 197 -1.43 10.68 -8.75
C GLN A 197 -1.41 11.76 -7.66
N VAL A 198 -2.15 11.55 -6.57
CA VAL A 198 -2.15 12.47 -5.42
C VAL A 198 -0.74 12.61 -4.84
N GLN A 199 0.01 11.51 -4.73
CA GLN A 199 1.38 11.57 -4.23
C GLN A 199 2.29 12.39 -5.15
N ARG A 200 2.17 12.22 -6.47
CA ARG A 200 2.93 13.02 -7.45
C ARG A 200 2.57 14.50 -7.38
N ASN A 201 1.29 14.83 -7.24
CA ASN A 201 0.85 16.22 -7.08
C ASN A 201 1.44 16.85 -5.81
N ILE A 202 1.41 16.12 -4.68
CA ILE A 202 2.02 16.61 -3.43
C ILE A 202 3.52 16.87 -3.60
N ILE A 203 4.24 15.95 -4.24
CA ILE A 203 5.68 16.13 -4.50
C ILE A 203 5.90 17.31 -5.43
N GLY A 204 5.16 17.38 -6.54
CA GLY A 204 5.26 18.46 -7.51
C GLY A 204 5.03 19.84 -6.88
N GLU A 205 3.92 19.99 -6.17
CA GLU A 205 3.53 21.28 -5.60
C GLU A 205 4.35 21.70 -4.37
N ARG A 206 4.58 20.75 -3.45
CA ARG A 206 5.16 21.11 -2.14
C ARG A 206 6.69 20.96 -2.06
N VAL A 207 7.25 20.00 -2.82
CA VAL A 207 8.69 19.73 -2.80
C VAL A 207 9.39 20.44 -3.95
N LEU A 208 8.83 20.34 -5.17
CA LEU A 208 9.43 20.95 -6.37
C LEU A 208 8.94 22.37 -6.64
N GLY A 209 7.94 22.87 -5.90
CA GLY A 209 7.41 24.22 -6.07
C GLY A 209 6.68 24.46 -7.39
N LEU A 210 6.19 23.41 -8.02
CA LEU A 210 5.42 23.53 -9.26
C LEU A 210 4.06 24.21 -9.01
N ALA A 211 3.51 24.82 -10.03
CA ALA A 211 2.21 25.44 -9.97
C ALA A 211 1.13 24.41 -9.59
N LYS A 212 0.22 24.84 -8.72
CA LYS A 212 -0.95 24.03 -8.38
C LYS A 212 -1.91 23.98 -9.54
N GLU A 213 -2.64 22.85 -9.61
CA GLU A 213 -3.76 22.73 -10.53
C GLU A 213 -4.78 23.86 -10.25
N PRO A 214 -5.29 24.55 -11.29
CA PRO A 214 -6.33 25.57 -11.14
C PRO A 214 -7.56 24.97 -10.46
N GLY A 215 -8.09 25.66 -9.48
CA GLY A 215 -9.26 25.25 -8.74
C GLY A 215 -10.00 26.42 -8.11
N PRO A 216 -11.18 26.20 -7.56
CA PRO A 216 -11.93 27.25 -6.87
C PRO A 216 -11.14 27.77 -5.67
N PRO A 217 -11.36 29.03 -5.26
CA PRO A 217 -10.79 29.60 -4.06
C PRO A 217 -11.06 28.69 -2.84
N LYS A 218 -10.07 28.56 -1.94
CA LYS A 218 -10.18 27.69 -0.76
C LYS A 218 -11.35 28.05 0.16
N GLU A 219 -11.73 29.30 0.15
CA GLU A 219 -12.82 29.89 0.95
C GLU A 219 -14.19 29.60 0.35
N THR A 220 -14.26 29.05 -0.87
CA THR A 220 -15.54 28.73 -1.51
C THR A 220 -16.26 27.65 -0.72
N PRO A 221 -17.48 27.93 -0.18
CA PRO A 221 -18.24 26.91 0.53
C PRO A 221 -18.52 25.71 -0.36
N PHE A 222 -18.43 24.48 0.20
CA PHE A 222 -18.64 23.24 -0.55
C PHE A 222 -19.94 23.24 -1.37
N ARG A 223 -21.03 23.78 -0.83
CA ARG A 223 -22.33 23.91 -1.50
C ARG A 223 -22.32 24.81 -2.75
N ALA A 224 -21.31 25.67 -2.87
CA ALA A 224 -21.15 26.58 -4.02
C ALA A 224 -20.16 25.99 -5.08
N LEU A 225 -19.55 24.84 -4.79
CA LEU A 225 -18.72 24.13 -5.76
C LEU A 225 -19.65 23.47 -6.77
N LEU A 226 -19.40 23.74 -8.04
CA LEU A 226 -20.14 23.09 -9.13
C LEU A 226 -19.73 21.62 -9.21
N ALA A 227 -20.66 20.70 -9.02
CA ALA A 227 -20.42 19.28 -9.21
C ALA A 227 -20.11 19.02 -10.69
N ASN A 228 -18.96 18.40 -10.98
CA ASN A 228 -18.55 17.92 -12.30
C ASN A 228 -18.43 18.98 -13.41
N THR A 229 -18.16 20.23 -13.11
CA THR A 229 -17.81 21.21 -14.13
C THR A 229 -16.30 21.22 -14.33
N THR A 230 -15.83 20.71 -15.48
CA THR A 230 -14.52 21.04 -16.02
C THR A 230 -14.50 22.56 -16.27
N PRO A 231 -13.57 23.34 -15.70
CA PRO A 231 -13.44 24.75 -16.08
C PRO A 231 -13.25 24.84 -17.58
N ALA A 232 -14.01 25.68 -18.27
CA ALA A 232 -13.75 25.98 -19.67
C ALA A 232 -12.32 26.54 -19.75
N ILE A 233 -11.47 25.88 -20.51
CA ILE A 233 -10.13 26.39 -20.81
C ILE A 233 -10.36 27.63 -21.68
N THR A 234 -10.15 28.82 -21.13
CA THR A 234 -10.08 30.08 -21.85
C THR A 234 -8.64 30.36 -22.24
#